data_8b124a36420911d9fa9ac4ede354f274
#
_entry.id   8b124a36420911d9fa9ac4ede354f274
#
_cell.length_a   1.000
_cell.length_b   1.000
_cell.length_c   1.000
_cell.angle_alpha   90.00
_cell.angle_beta   90.00
_cell.angle_gamma   90.00
#
_symmetry.space_group_name_H-M   'P 1'
#
loop_
_entity.id
_entity.type
_entity.pdbx_description
1 polymer ?
#
loop_
_entity_poly.entity_id
_entity_poly.type
_entity_poly.pdbx_seq_one_letter_code
_entity_poly.pdbx_strand_id
1 'polypeptide(L)'
;MSECTNVAFGYEHDSILFDLQDVDEQINILNIDQHHDICYVNEQYNEVIEYDIVSQADWVLWLVKNKNLASYTWIGNQNSTQLDNNVVQLDWNYNSLLKESFKLDSYKFDYIYVCASPQYLAPHHWYYFDIMKMLYKNMCGLDPKMHHDKFGYDVKKFYKYKDNKV
;
A
#
# COMPACT_ATOMS: atom_id res chain seq x y z
N MET A 1 -15.75 24.39 5.93
CA MET A 1 -15.00 23.26 6.53
C MET A 1 -14.34 22.54 5.36
N SER A 2 -13.00 22.43 5.32
CA SER A 2 -12.35 21.60 4.31
C SER A 2 -12.75 20.16 4.60
N GLU A 3 -13.34 19.48 3.62
CA GLU A 3 -13.61 18.06 3.73
C GLU A 3 -12.27 17.37 3.96
N CYS A 4 -12.14 16.65 5.08
CA CYS A 4 -10.97 15.80 5.29
C CYS A 4 -11.02 14.64 4.30
N THR A 5 -9.91 14.42 3.60
CA THR A 5 -9.74 13.24 2.78
C THR A 5 -9.94 11.98 3.64
N ASN A 6 -10.61 10.97 3.12
CA ASN A 6 -10.74 9.69 3.78
C ASN A 6 -9.38 9.03 3.94
N VAL A 7 -9.00 8.69 5.16
CA VAL A 7 -7.71 8.08 5.47
C VAL A 7 -7.92 6.80 6.26
N ALA A 8 -7.30 5.73 5.80
CA ALA A 8 -7.21 4.48 6.55
C ALA A 8 -5.75 4.10 6.84
N PHE A 9 -5.57 3.30 7.85
CA PHE A 9 -4.28 2.82 8.32
C PHE A 9 -4.31 1.30 8.42
N GLY A 10 -3.22 0.66 8.05
CA GLY A 10 -3.09 -0.79 8.14
C GLY A 10 -1.64 -1.23 8.33
N TYR A 11 -1.46 -2.51 8.50
CA TYR A 11 -0.14 -3.11 8.71
C TYR A 11 0.39 -3.84 7.47
N GLU A 12 -0.49 -4.20 6.54
CA GLU A 12 -0.15 -4.87 5.28
C GLU A 12 -0.71 -4.09 4.09
N HIS A 13 0.00 -4.11 2.97
CA HIS A 13 -0.35 -3.35 1.78
C HIS A 13 -1.65 -3.86 1.14
N ASP A 14 -1.85 -5.18 1.07
CA ASP A 14 -3.05 -5.79 0.50
C ASP A 14 -4.33 -5.51 1.29
N SER A 15 -4.22 -5.02 2.53
CA SER A 15 -5.39 -4.62 3.32
C SER A 15 -6.16 -3.44 2.72
N ILE A 16 -5.57 -2.64 1.83
CA ILE A 16 -6.26 -1.61 1.05
C ILE A 16 -7.39 -2.21 0.19
N LEU A 17 -7.27 -3.48 -0.20
CA LEU A 17 -8.28 -4.15 -1.02
C LEU A 17 -9.64 -4.24 -0.35
N PHE A 18 -9.71 -4.23 1.01
CA PHE A 18 -10.97 -4.14 1.74
C PHE A 18 -11.77 -2.87 1.42
N ASP A 19 -11.09 -1.78 1.06
CA ASP A 19 -11.75 -0.53 0.69
C ASP A 19 -11.99 -0.43 -0.82
N LEU A 20 -11.12 -1.03 -1.62
CA LEU A 20 -11.18 -0.91 -3.07
C LEU A 20 -12.06 -1.97 -3.74
N GLN A 21 -12.36 -3.09 -3.07
CA GLN A 21 -13.16 -4.17 -3.65
C GLN A 21 -14.59 -3.74 -4.05
N ASP A 22 -15.16 -2.76 -3.34
CA ASP A 22 -16.53 -2.26 -3.55
C ASP A 22 -16.57 -0.97 -4.40
N VAL A 23 -15.41 -0.51 -4.91
CA VAL A 23 -15.32 0.67 -5.78
C VAL A 23 -15.59 0.25 -7.21
N ASP A 24 -16.63 0.82 -7.82
CA ASP A 24 -17.02 0.53 -9.21
C ASP A 24 -16.43 1.54 -10.22
N GLU A 25 -15.99 2.71 -9.74
CA GLU A 25 -15.38 3.73 -10.61
C GLU A 25 -13.97 3.36 -11.02
N GLN A 26 -13.43 4.12 -11.98
CA GLN A 26 -12.03 4.03 -12.37
C GLN A 26 -11.11 4.45 -11.23
N ILE A 27 -10.13 3.62 -10.94
CA ILE A 27 -9.16 3.83 -9.86
C ILE A 27 -7.84 4.32 -10.45
N ASN A 28 -7.33 5.44 -9.89
CA ASN A 28 -5.98 5.91 -10.13
C ASN A 28 -5.19 5.75 -8.83
N ILE A 29 -4.05 5.09 -8.89
CA ILE A 29 -3.25 4.80 -7.71
C ILE A 29 -1.90 5.49 -7.79
N LEU A 30 -1.53 6.13 -6.69
CA LEU A 30 -0.20 6.60 -6.39
C LEU A 30 0.34 5.80 -5.22
N ASN A 31 1.34 4.95 -5.47
CA ASN A 31 2.02 4.17 -4.45
C ASN A 31 3.42 4.77 -4.16
N ILE A 32 3.65 5.14 -2.91
CA ILE A 32 4.96 5.63 -2.44
C ILE A 32 5.55 4.57 -1.54
N ASP A 33 6.34 3.69 -2.13
CA ASP A 33 6.92 2.55 -1.44
C ASP A 33 8.24 2.11 -2.09
N GLN A 34 9.03 1.34 -1.35
CA GLN A 34 10.21 0.70 -1.89
C GLN A 34 9.85 -0.37 -2.94
N HIS A 35 8.67 -0.98 -2.83
CA HIS A 35 8.19 -2.07 -3.66
C HIS A 35 7.07 -1.61 -4.59
N HIS A 36 7.02 -2.14 -5.80
CA HIS A 36 5.97 -1.79 -6.75
C HIS A 36 4.66 -2.59 -6.57
N ASP A 37 4.67 -3.64 -5.76
CA ASP A 37 3.50 -4.47 -5.37
C ASP A 37 2.66 -5.01 -6.55
N ILE A 38 3.29 -5.19 -7.70
CA ILE A 38 2.64 -5.75 -8.89
C ILE A 38 2.88 -7.26 -8.96
N CYS A 39 4.14 -7.66 -9.04
CA CYS A 39 4.58 -9.06 -9.04
C CYS A 39 6.10 -9.11 -9.22
N TYR A 40 6.78 -10.09 -8.63
CA TYR A 40 8.23 -10.26 -8.73
C TYR A 40 8.66 -11.54 -9.42
N VAL A 41 7.82 -12.58 -9.40
CA VAL A 41 8.11 -13.89 -9.97
C VAL A 41 6.88 -14.49 -10.65
N ASN A 42 7.07 -15.39 -11.60
CA ASN A 42 5.99 -16.01 -12.36
C ASN A 42 4.99 -16.78 -11.48
N GLU A 43 5.46 -17.36 -10.39
CA GLU A 43 4.60 -18.07 -9.44
C GLU A 43 3.56 -17.15 -8.82
N GLN A 44 3.97 -15.98 -8.35
CA GLN A 44 3.05 -14.95 -7.82
C GLN A 44 2.05 -14.50 -8.90
N TYR A 45 2.54 -14.28 -10.12
CA TYR A 45 1.66 -13.92 -11.25
C TYR A 45 0.56 -14.96 -11.43
N ASN A 46 0.93 -16.24 -11.48
CA ASN A 46 -0.03 -17.33 -11.66
C ASN A 46 -1.00 -17.44 -10.48
N GLU A 47 -0.52 -17.28 -9.24
CA GLU A 47 -1.37 -17.29 -8.04
C GLU A 47 -2.47 -16.22 -8.13
N VAL A 48 -2.14 -15.02 -8.52
CA VAL A 48 -3.14 -13.94 -8.68
C VAL A 48 -4.06 -14.20 -9.88
N ILE A 49 -3.48 -14.53 -11.05
CA ILE A 49 -4.25 -14.63 -12.29
C ILE A 49 -5.14 -15.86 -12.34
N GLU A 50 -4.65 -17.01 -11.88
CA GLU A 50 -5.38 -18.28 -11.98
C GLU A 50 -6.23 -18.58 -10.74
N TYR A 51 -5.76 -18.20 -9.56
CA TYR A 51 -6.36 -18.65 -8.30
C TYR A 51 -6.93 -17.54 -7.42
N ASP A 52 -6.80 -16.27 -7.82
CA ASP A 52 -7.19 -15.08 -7.01
C ASP A 52 -6.52 -15.02 -5.62
N ILE A 53 -5.36 -15.66 -5.48
CA ILE A 53 -4.55 -15.58 -4.27
C ILE A 53 -3.75 -14.29 -4.34
N VAL A 54 -3.93 -13.42 -3.36
CA VAL A 54 -3.28 -12.11 -3.29
C VAL A 54 -2.48 -11.96 -2.00
N SER A 55 -1.32 -11.34 -2.13
CA SER A 55 -0.43 -10.97 -1.04
C SER A 55 -0.08 -9.48 -1.07
N GLN A 56 0.65 -9.03 -0.05
CA GLN A 56 1.15 -7.65 -0.02
C GLN A 56 2.14 -7.31 -1.16
N ALA A 57 2.66 -8.29 -1.87
CA ALA A 57 3.63 -8.09 -2.96
C ALA A 57 3.00 -8.01 -4.35
N ASP A 58 1.68 -8.26 -4.48
CA ASP A 58 1.00 -8.42 -5.77
C ASP A 58 -0.45 -7.91 -5.78
N TRP A 59 -0.85 -7.15 -4.76
CA TRP A 59 -2.21 -6.60 -4.65
C TRP A 59 -2.57 -5.65 -5.82
N VAL A 60 -1.58 -4.98 -6.42
CA VAL A 60 -1.79 -4.13 -7.59
C VAL A 60 -2.15 -4.98 -8.81
N LEU A 61 -1.49 -6.14 -9.02
CA LEU A 61 -1.84 -7.07 -10.09
C LEU A 61 -3.29 -7.58 -9.95
N TRP A 62 -3.72 -7.85 -8.72
CA TRP A 62 -5.10 -8.24 -8.45
C TRP A 62 -6.09 -7.14 -8.86
N LEU A 63 -5.78 -5.86 -8.59
CA LEU A 63 -6.61 -4.74 -9.04
C LEU A 63 -6.65 -4.62 -10.57
N VAL A 64 -5.52 -4.83 -11.25
CA VAL A 64 -5.47 -4.86 -12.73
C VAL A 64 -6.40 -5.93 -13.28
N LYS A 65 -6.41 -7.10 -12.66
CA LYS A 65 -7.26 -8.23 -13.09
C LYS A 65 -8.74 -7.99 -12.81
N ASN A 66 -9.09 -7.49 -11.62
CA ASN A 66 -10.44 -7.57 -11.08
C ASN A 66 -11.17 -6.22 -11.04
N LYS A 67 -10.47 -5.11 -11.28
CA LYS A 67 -11.00 -3.76 -11.16
C LYS A 67 -10.64 -2.91 -12.36
N ASN A 68 -11.30 -1.78 -12.48
CA ASN A 68 -11.05 -0.81 -13.54
C ASN A 68 -9.90 0.14 -13.14
N LEU A 69 -8.68 -0.38 -13.10
CA LEU A 69 -7.50 0.41 -12.80
C LEU A 69 -7.14 1.30 -14.00
N ALA A 70 -7.35 2.61 -13.88
CA ALA A 70 -7.09 3.57 -14.94
C ALA A 70 -5.60 3.91 -15.05
N SER A 71 -4.92 4.04 -13.91
CA SER A 71 -3.48 4.29 -13.87
C SER A 71 -2.86 3.85 -12.55
N TYR A 72 -1.59 3.50 -12.61
CA TYR A 72 -0.76 3.23 -11.45
C TYR A 72 0.56 3.99 -11.57
N THR A 73 0.84 4.82 -10.59
CA THR A 73 2.12 5.51 -10.48
C THR A 73 2.84 5.05 -9.23
N TRP A 74 4.02 4.50 -9.41
CA TRP A 74 4.87 4.06 -8.33
C TRP A 74 6.06 4.99 -8.13
N ILE A 75 6.29 5.38 -6.88
CA ILE A 75 7.41 6.21 -6.47
C ILE A 75 8.32 5.37 -5.59
N GLY A 76 9.31 4.79 -6.23
CA GLY A 76 10.35 4.04 -5.56
C GLY A 76 11.49 4.90 -5.04
N ASN A 77 12.54 4.26 -4.58
CA ASN A 77 13.82 4.86 -4.23
C ASN A 77 14.95 4.20 -5.03
N GLN A 78 16.18 4.70 -4.88
CA GLN A 78 17.34 4.21 -5.64
C GLN A 78 17.68 2.72 -5.43
N ASN A 79 17.18 2.12 -4.36
CA ASN A 79 17.38 0.70 -4.04
C ASN A 79 16.18 -0.16 -4.43
N SER A 80 15.16 0.44 -5.04
CA SER A 80 13.95 -0.27 -5.45
C SER A 80 14.20 -1.18 -6.65
N THR A 81 13.69 -2.39 -6.60
CA THR A 81 13.69 -3.32 -7.73
C THR A 81 12.64 -2.87 -8.75
N GLN A 82 13.06 -2.66 -9.98
CA GLN A 82 12.16 -2.28 -11.06
C GLN A 82 11.30 -3.49 -11.49
N LEU A 83 10.15 -3.18 -12.09
CA LEU A 83 9.27 -4.19 -12.67
C LEU A 83 10.01 -4.94 -13.78
N ASP A 84 9.99 -6.26 -13.73
CA ASP A 84 10.50 -7.11 -14.80
C ASP A 84 9.38 -7.40 -15.83
N ASN A 85 9.50 -6.78 -17.00
CA ASN A 85 8.55 -6.97 -18.09
C ASN A 85 8.52 -8.41 -18.66
N ASN A 86 9.49 -9.26 -18.31
CA ASN A 86 9.45 -10.67 -18.66
C ASN A 86 8.53 -11.47 -17.74
N VAL A 87 8.31 -10.98 -16.52
CA VAL A 87 7.39 -11.59 -15.55
C VAL A 87 5.96 -11.11 -15.77
N VAL A 88 5.80 -9.80 -16.02
CA VAL A 88 4.48 -9.19 -16.15
C VAL A 88 4.38 -8.41 -17.44
N GLN A 89 3.57 -8.90 -18.39
CA GLN A 89 3.19 -8.14 -19.59
C GLN A 89 1.89 -7.40 -19.29
N LEU A 90 2.03 -6.13 -18.92
CA LEU A 90 0.88 -5.28 -18.60
C LEU A 90 0.63 -4.29 -19.74
N ASP A 91 -0.53 -4.42 -20.39
CA ASP A 91 -1.04 -3.44 -21.35
C ASP A 91 -1.91 -2.40 -20.62
N TRP A 92 -1.29 -1.64 -19.72
CA TRP A 92 -1.98 -0.64 -18.92
C TRP A 92 -1.06 0.53 -18.51
N ASN A 93 -1.63 1.62 -18.04
CA ASN A 93 -0.91 2.83 -17.68
C ASN A 93 -0.08 2.66 -16.38
N TYR A 94 1.18 2.30 -16.55
CA TYR A 94 2.15 2.20 -15.48
C TYR A 94 3.22 3.28 -15.61
N ASN A 95 3.47 4.00 -14.51
CA ASN A 95 4.54 4.97 -14.41
C ASN A 95 5.43 4.66 -13.21
N SER A 96 6.74 4.66 -13.42
CA SER A 96 7.72 4.60 -12.35
C SER A 96 8.46 5.93 -12.26
N LEU A 97 8.44 6.54 -11.07
CA LEU A 97 9.11 7.80 -10.81
C LEU A 97 10.13 7.64 -9.69
N LEU A 98 11.25 8.31 -9.80
CA LEU A 98 12.18 8.43 -8.68
C LEU A 98 11.67 9.49 -7.70
N LYS A 99 11.89 9.26 -6.41
CA LYS A 99 11.43 10.14 -5.33
C LYS A 99 11.85 11.61 -5.51
N GLU A 100 13.03 11.85 -6.06
CA GLU A 100 13.58 13.20 -6.28
C GLU A 100 12.78 14.02 -7.28
N SER A 101 12.06 13.37 -8.21
CA SER A 101 11.27 14.07 -9.24
C SER A 101 9.80 14.27 -8.84
N PHE A 102 9.40 13.79 -7.66
CA PHE A 102 8.02 13.81 -7.23
C PHE A 102 7.66 15.05 -6.41
N LYS A 103 6.50 15.65 -6.71
CA LYS A 103 5.94 16.79 -5.96
C LYS A 103 4.50 16.45 -5.52
N LEU A 104 4.34 16.19 -4.25
CA LEU A 104 3.04 15.81 -3.65
C LEU A 104 1.97 16.89 -3.80
N ASP A 105 2.36 18.16 -3.76
CA ASP A 105 1.45 19.32 -3.79
C ASP A 105 0.61 19.42 -5.07
N SER A 106 0.98 18.69 -6.13
CA SER A 106 0.23 18.66 -7.40
C SER A 106 -0.92 17.67 -7.41
N TYR A 107 -1.07 16.85 -6.37
CA TYR A 107 -2.08 15.80 -6.32
C TYR A 107 -3.19 16.14 -5.35
N LYS A 108 -4.43 15.73 -5.69
CA LYS A 108 -5.57 15.67 -4.78
C LYS A 108 -5.97 14.21 -4.65
N PHE A 109 -6.24 13.79 -3.43
CA PHE A 109 -6.57 12.42 -3.11
C PHE A 109 -7.98 12.35 -2.52
N ASP A 110 -8.79 11.44 -3.04
CA ASP A 110 -10.10 11.11 -2.48
C ASP A 110 -9.96 10.14 -1.31
N TYR A 111 -8.90 9.36 -1.33
CA TYR A 111 -8.58 8.35 -0.33
C TYR A 111 -7.06 8.22 -0.14
N ILE A 112 -6.63 8.04 1.11
CA ILE A 112 -5.23 7.78 1.46
C ILE A 112 -5.16 6.52 2.33
N TYR A 113 -4.31 5.60 1.97
CA TYR A 113 -3.96 4.45 2.78
C TYR A 113 -2.53 4.56 3.30
N VAL A 114 -2.37 4.41 4.62
CA VAL A 114 -1.06 4.46 5.27
C VAL A 114 -0.73 3.07 5.80
N CYS A 115 0.30 2.45 5.25
CA CYS A 115 0.75 1.12 5.66
C CYS A 115 2.01 1.21 6.54
N ALA A 116 2.01 0.47 7.64
CA ALA A 116 3.18 0.38 8.51
C ALA A 116 4.23 -0.61 8.02
N SER A 117 3.83 -1.64 7.27
CA SER A 117 4.71 -2.72 6.76
C SER A 117 5.76 -3.19 7.78
N PRO A 118 5.37 -3.71 8.95
CA PRO A 118 6.30 -3.94 10.05
C PRO A 118 7.38 -4.99 9.74
N GLN A 119 7.18 -5.80 8.71
CA GLN A 119 8.18 -6.78 8.25
C GLN A 119 9.37 -6.12 7.57
N TYR A 120 9.17 -4.94 6.98
CA TYR A 120 10.17 -4.22 6.17
C TYR A 120 10.64 -2.93 6.83
N LEU A 121 9.84 -2.38 7.75
CA LEU A 121 10.17 -1.14 8.42
C LEU A 121 10.97 -1.42 9.70
N ALA A 122 12.13 -0.77 9.84
CA ALA A 122 12.93 -0.90 11.05
C ALA A 122 12.11 -0.45 12.28
N PRO A 123 12.20 -1.16 13.42
CA PRO A 123 11.37 -0.88 14.61
C PRO A 123 11.41 0.57 15.10
N HIS A 124 12.54 1.24 14.96
CA HIS A 124 12.67 2.65 15.38
C HIS A 124 11.92 3.64 14.47
N HIS A 125 11.33 3.19 13.36
CA HIS A 125 10.48 4.01 12.51
C HIS A 125 8.99 3.81 12.76
N TRP A 126 8.58 2.80 13.53
CA TRP A 126 7.17 2.50 13.77
C TRP A 126 6.40 3.64 14.46
N TYR A 127 7.09 4.46 15.26
CA TYR A 127 6.46 5.61 15.89
C TYR A 127 5.92 6.64 14.88
N TYR A 128 6.46 6.71 13.65
CA TYR A 128 5.92 7.60 12.62
C TYR A 128 4.49 7.22 12.23
N PHE A 129 4.19 5.92 12.20
CA PHE A 129 2.84 5.45 11.93
C PHE A 129 1.85 5.92 13.01
N ASP A 130 2.25 5.85 14.27
CA ASP A 130 1.44 6.33 15.39
C ASP A 130 1.30 7.86 15.39
N ILE A 131 2.36 8.58 15.05
CA ILE A 131 2.31 10.04 14.87
C ILE A 131 1.33 10.42 13.77
N MET A 132 1.35 9.75 12.62
CA MET A 132 0.42 10.03 11.53
C MET A 132 -1.04 9.80 11.94
N LYS A 133 -1.35 8.73 12.66
CA LYS A 133 -2.68 8.48 13.22
C LYS A 133 -3.12 9.60 14.17
N MET A 134 -2.23 10.00 15.06
CA MET A 134 -2.49 11.08 16.01
C MET A 134 -2.73 12.42 15.30
N LEU A 135 -1.93 12.75 14.29
CA LEU A 135 -2.09 13.96 13.48
C LEU A 135 -3.44 13.96 12.76
N TYR A 136 -3.81 12.86 12.13
CA TYR A 136 -5.11 12.73 11.48
C TYR A 136 -6.26 12.98 12.46
N LYS A 137 -6.24 12.32 13.62
CA LYS A 137 -7.24 12.52 14.67
C LYS A 137 -7.34 13.98 15.11
N ASN A 138 -6.20 14.63 15.33
CA ASN A 138 -6.15 16.02 15.76
C ASN A 138 -6.67 17.00 14.68
N MET A 139 -6.37 16.73 13.40
CA MET A 139 -6.77 17.61 12.29
C MET A 139 -8.24 17.44 11.91
N CYS A 140 -8.73 16.21 11.91
CA CYS A 140 -10.08 15.88 11.41
C CYS A 140 -11.11 15.69 12.52
N GLY A 141 -10.68 15.54 13.78
CA GLY A 141 -11.57 15.22 14.90
C GLY A 141 -12.18 13.81 14.84
N LEU A 142 -11.63 12.93 13.99
CA LEU A 142 -12.11 11.58 13.74
C LEU A 142 -11.05 10.57 14.14
N ASP A 143 -11.48 9.42 14.67
CA ASP A 143 -10.57 8.29 14.81
C ASP A 143 -10.26 7.70 13.42
N PRO A 144 -9.00 7.39 13.13
CA PRO A 144 -8.64 6.81 11.84
C PRO A 144 -9.26 5.41 11.66
N LYS A 145 -9.72 5.12 10.45
CA LYS A 145 -10.13 3.77 10.08
C LYS A 145 -8.90 2.86 10.15
N MET A 146 -9.02 1.75 10.85
CA MET A 146 -7.94 0.76 10.98
C MET A 146 -8.30 -0.51 10.24
N HIS A 147 -7.44 -0.95 9.33
CA HIS A 147 -7.49 -2.29 8.78
C HIS A 147 -6.63 -3.20 9.64
N HIS A 148 -7.27 -4.19 10.20
CA HIS A 148 -6.60 -5.28 10.87
C HIS A 148 -6.18 -6.29 9.81
N ASP A 149 -4.99 -6.84 10.03
CA ASP A 149 -4.39 -7.87 9.23
C ASP A 149 -5.39 -9.02 8.94
N LYS A 150 -5.46 -9.41 7.66
CA LYS A 150 -6.27 -10.54 7.17
C LYS A 150 -5.89 -11.87 7.83
N PHE A 151 -4.65 -11.98 8.32
CA PHE A 151 -4.09 -13.18 8.93
C PHE A 151 -4.07 -13.13 10.47
N GLY A 152 -4.67 -12.10 11.09
CA GLY A 152 -4.72 -11.98 12.55
C GLY A 152 -3.33 -11.86 13.17
N TYR A 153 -2.41 -11.15 12.51
CA TYR A 153 -1.14 -10.78 13.13
C TYR A 153 -1.47 -10.00 14.40
N ASP A 154 -1.32 -10.69 15.50
CA ASP A 154 -1.45 -10.05 16.79
C ASP A 154 -0.32 -9.04 16.92
N VAL A 155 -0.64 -7.77 16.69
CA VAL A 155 0.31 -6.64 16.84
C VAL A 155 1.05 -6.75 18.16
N LYS A 156 0.42 -7.30 19.21
CA LYS A 156 1.06 -7.61 20.49
C LYS A 156 2.20 -8.62 20.36
N LYS A 157 2.21 -9.51 19.36
CA LYS A 157 3.34 -10.41 19.10
C LYS A 157 4.56 -9.65 18.58
N PHE A 158 4.38 -8.66 17.73
CA PHE A 158 5.48 -7.83 17.23
C PHE A 158 6.09 -6.98 18.35
N TYR A 159 5.27 -6.44 19.24
CA TYR A 159 5.78 -5.72 20.43
C TYR A 159 6.50 -6.65 21.41
N LYS A 160 6.09 -7.91 21.56
CA LYS A 160 6.80 -8.90 22.38
C LYS A 160 8.18 -9.29 21.82
N TYR A 161 8.37 -9.24 20.51
CA TYR A 161 9.70 -9.46 19.92
C TYR A 161 10.69 -8.32 20.21
N LYS A 162 10.18 -7.13 20.54
CA LYS A 162 10.97 -5.96 20.91
C LYS A 162 11.62 -6.10 22.28
N ASP A 163 10.92 -6.71 23.22
CA ASP A 163 11.38 -6.82 24.62
C ASP A 163 12.39 -7.95 24.86
N ASN A 164 12.61 -8.83 23.87
CA ASN A 164 13.49 -9.99 24.01
C ASN A 164 14.81 -9.88 23.22
N LYS A 165 15.15 -8.71 22.68
CA LYS A 165 16.44 -8.45 22.03
C LYS A 165 17.04 -7.15 22.56
N VAL A 166 17.47 -7.21 23.80
CA VAL A 166 18.52 -6.36 24.37
C VAL A 166 19.59 -7.28 24.90
#